data_019a1d6ec8b698a42e2bebe72ec856f9
#
_entry.id   019a1d6ec8b698a42e2bebe72ec856f9
#
_cell.length_a   1.000
_cell.length_b   1.000
_cell.length_c   1.000
_cell.angle_alpha   90.00
_cell.angle_beta   90.00
_cell.angle_gamma   90.00
#
_symmetry.space_group_name_H-M   'P 1'
#
loop_
_entity.id
_entity.type
_entity.pdbx_description
1 polymer ?
#
loop_
_entity_poly.entity_id
_entity_poly.type
_entity_poly.pdbx_seq_one_letter_code
_entity_poly.pdbx_strand_id
1 'polypeptide(L)'
;MVGQAFALNGDGDLPPWLLRCLQVLGAIWTLPNTVLGLLAGTAALARGAHWHWRGQDLALVFHRVPWGKGGALTLGNVILHTGDSLDSPCRTYAHHAGLVEEDPIRLGDHERAHVYQYMVLGPLFLPLYLAFGGVSVRNRFERAADRYAQTGRGWWPFRRTVS
;
A
#
# COMPACT_ATOMS: atom_id res chain seq x y z
N MET A 1 -2.02 18.29 -0.28
CA MET A 1 -1.85 17.46 0.94
C MET A 1 -0.96 16.21 0.74
N VAL A 2 0.00 16.24 -0.18
CA VAL A 2 0.92 15.08 -0.43
C VAL A 2 2.16 15.15 0.47
N GLY A 3 2.44 16.28 1.12
CA GLY A 3 3.65 16.47 1.95
C GLY A 3 3.71 15.73 3.29
N GLN A 4 2.57 15.30 3.83
CA GLN A 4 2.53 14.66 5.17
C GLN A 4 2.85 13.16 5.17
N ALA A 5 2.88 12.51 4.02
CA ALA A 5 3.03 11.06 3.93
C ALA A 5 4.46 10.56 4.20
N PHE A 6 5.47 11.36 3.91
CA PHE A 6 6.90 11.04 4.14
C PHE A 6 7.50 11.72 5.37
N ALA A 7 6.70 12.40 6.18
CA ALA A 7 7.16 12.92 7.47
C ALA A 7 7.50 11.75 8.40
N LEU A 8 8.73 11.33 8.38
CA LEU A 8 9.36 10.50 9.40
C LEU A 8 9.48 11.37 10.65
N ASN A 9 8.45 11.35 11.54
CA ASN A 9 8.51 11.87 12.90
C ASN A 9 9.38 13.12 13.12
N GLY A 10 8.95 14.27 12.70
CA GLY A 10 9.58 15.53 13.03
C GLY A 10 8.72 16.68 12.51
N ASP A 11 8.57 17.74 13.28
CA ASP A 11 7.79 18.93 12.95
C ASP A 11 8.35 19.76 11.77
N GLY A 12 9.13 19.13 10.88
CA GLY A 12 9.71 19.74 9.69
C GLY A 12 9.15 19.10 8.42
N ASP A 13 8.30 19.80 7.71
CA ASP A 13 7.91 19.43 6.35
C ASP A 13 9.15 19.43 5.45
N LEU A 14 9.43 18.27 4.84
CA LEU A 14 10.51 18.18 3.85
C LEU A 14 10.22 19.14 2.69
N PRO A 15 11.23 19.85 2.17
CA PRO A 15 11.06 20.66 0.98
C PRO A 15 10.43 19.85 -0.16
N PRO A 16 9.48 20.41 -0.94
CA PRO A 16 8.76 19.65 -1.97
C PRO A 16 9.68 18.98 -3.00
N TRP A 17 10.80 19.60 -3.34
CA TRP A 17 11.77 19.02 -4.27
C TRP A 17 12.45 17.77 -3.68
N LEU A 18 12.82 17.79 -2.39
CA LEU A 18 13.44 16.65 -1.72
C LEU A 18 12.44 15.47 -1.61
N LEU A 19 11.19 15.77 -1.27
CA LEU A 19 10.13 14.77 -1.26
C LEU A 19 9.97 14.10 -2.63
N ARG A 20 9.97 14.87 -3.71
CA ARG A 20 9.90 14.32 -5.07
C ARG A 20 11.11 13.47 -5.42
N CYS A 21 12.32 13.90 -5.05
CA CYS A 21 13.52 13.08 -5.23
C CYS A 21 13.43 11.75 -4.51
N LEU A 22 12.99 11.74 -3.25
CA LEU A 22 12.81 10.52 -2.46
C LEU A 22 11.73 9.60 -3.08
N GLN A 23 10.65 10.16 -3.58
CA GLN A 23 9.60 9.41 -4.29
C GLN A 23 10.12 8.75 -5.57
N VAL A 24 10.89 9.48 -6.38
CA VAL A 24 11.50 8.95 -7.60
C VAL A 24 12.51 7.84 -7.27
N LEU A 25 13.39 8.06 -6.31
CA LEU A 25 14.37 7.06 -5.87
C LEU A 25 13.67 5.81 -5.31
N GLY A 26 12.63 5.98 -4.50
CA GLY A 26 11.83 4.89 -3.99
C GLY A 26 11.12 4.10 -5.10
N ALA A 27 10.57 4.79 -6.10
CA ALA A 27 9.94 4.14 -7.26
C ALA A 27 10.95 3.33 -8.08
N ILE A 28 12.17 3.86 -8.28
CA ILE A 28 13.27 3.13 -8.95
C ILE A 28 13.70 1.93 -8.11
N TRP A 29 13.86 2.12 -6.81
CA TRP A 29 14.27 1.06 -5.87
C TRP A 29 13.30 -0.12 -5.85
N THR A 30 12.00 0.14 -5.99
CA THR A 30 10.97 -0.90 -6.00
C THR A 30 10.67 -1.48 -7.39
N LEU A 31 11.38 -1.07 -8.45
CA LEU A 31 11.14 -1.52 -9.83
C LEU A 31 10.98 -3.05 -9.99
N PRO A 32 11.78 -3.93 -9.37
CA PRO A 32 11.57 -5.37 -9.53
C PRO A 32 10.16 -5.83 -9.16
N ASN A 33 9.61 -5.31 -8.06
CA ASN A 33 8.24 -5.62 -7.64
C ASN A 33 7.19 -4.93 -8.54
N THR A 34 7.47 -3.70 -8.97
CA THR A 34 6.63 -2.95 -9.91
C THR A 34 6.48 -3.70 -11.24
N VAL A 35 7.58 -4.27 -11.76
CA VAL A 35 7.56 -5.09 -12.99
C VAL A 35 6.67 -6.32 -12.81
N LEU A 36 6.74 -7.03 -11.68
CA LEU A 36 5.84 -8.15 -11.38
C LEU A 36 4.37 -7.71 -11.38
N GLY A 37 4.07 -6.57 -10.75
CA GLY A 37 2.74 -5.99 -10.74
C GLY A 37 2.25 -5.61 -12.14
N LEU A 38 3.12 -5.01 -12.97
CA LEU A 38 2.79 -4.65 -14.35
C LEU A 38 2.52 -5.89 -15.21
N LEU A 39 3.32 -6.95 -15.08
CA LEU A 39 3.09 -8.21 -15.81
C LEU A 39 1.73 -8.80 -15.45
N ALA A 40 1.40 -8.88 -14.16
CA ALA A 40 0.11 -9.38 -13.71
C ALA A 40 -1.03 -8.47 -14.19
N GLY A 41 -0.91 -7.15 -14.01
CA GLY A 41 -1.92 -6.19 -14.46
C GLY A 41 -2.16 -6.23 -15.97
N THR A 42 -1.09 -6.33 -16.76
CA THR A 42 -1.19 -6.47 -18.23
C THR A 42 -1.91 -7.76 -18.63
N ALA A 43 -1.62 -8.88 -17.95
CA ALA A 43 -2.34 -10.13 -18.18
C ALA A 43 -3.84 -10.01 -17.81
N ALA A 44 -4.18 -9.19 -16.81
CA ALA A 44 -5.57 -8.92 -16.44
C ALA A 44 -6.32 -8.11 -17.50
N LEU A 45 -5.65 -7.20 -18.24
CA LEU A 45 -6.28 -6.42 -19.32
C LEU A 45 -6.87 -7.33 -20.39
N ALA A 46 -6.22 -8.44 -20.74
CA ALA A 46 -6.74 -9.43 -21.69
C ALA A 46 -8.05 -10.10 -21.21
N ARG A 47 -8.42 -9.91 -19.96
CA ARG A 47 -9.63 -10.47 -19.32
C ARG A 47 -10.64 -9.40 -18.89
N GLY A 48 -10.50 -8.18 -19.42
CA GLY A 48 -11.45 -7.10 -19.17
C GLY A 48 -11.12 -6.20 -17.98
N ALA A 49 -9.95 -6.33 -17.39
CA ALA A 49 -9.48 -5.35 -16.43
C ALA A 49 -9.24 -4.00 -17.11
N HIS A 50 -9.22 -2.93 -16.35
CA HIS A 50 -8.86 -1.59 -16.81
C HIS A 50 -7.89 -0.96 -15.81
N TRP A 51 -7.15 0.04 -16.26
CA TRP A 51 -6.14 0.71 -15.42
C TRP A 51 -6.29 2.21 -15.41
N HIS A 52 -5.80 2.84 -14.35
CA HIS A 52 -5.60 4.28 -14.29
C HIS A 52 -4.44 4.62 -13.33
N TRP A 53 -3.87 5.81 -13.51
CA TRP A 53 -2.85 6.33 -12.61
C TRP A 53 -3.49 7.08 -11.44
N ARG A 54 -3.14 6.70 -10.21
CA ARG A 54 -3.52 7.42 -8.99
C ARG A 54 -2.32 8.18 -8.42
N GLY A 55 -2.20 9.45 -8.81
CA GLY A 55 -1.06 10.28 -8.39
C GLY A 55 -0.94 10.45 -6.88
N GLN A 56 -2.06 10.47 -6.16
CA GLN A 56 -2.08 10.51 -4.69
C GLN A 56 -1.51 9.27 -4.03
N ASP A 57 -1.59 8.12 -4.68
CA ASP A 57 -1.11 6.83 -4.18
C ASP A 57 0.27 6.47 -4.77
N LEU A 58 0.78 7.28 -5.72
CA LEU A 58 2.00 7.03 -6.48
C LEU A 58 1.99 5.64 -7.15
N ALA A 59 0.83 5.20 -7.62
CA ALA A 59 0.63 3.85 -8.12
C ALA A 59 -0.23 3.81 -9.39
N LEU A 60 0.08 2.83 -10.23
CA LEU A 60 -0.79 2.39 -11.31
C LEU A 60 -1.76 1.35 -10.76
N VAL A 61 -3.06 1.58 -10.92
CA VAL A 61 -4.09 0.70 -10.39
C VAL A 61 -4.74 -0.06 -11.54
N PHE A 62 -4.82 -1.39 -11.41
CA PHE A 62 -5.61 -2.25 -12.28
C PHE A 62 -6.87 -2.70 -11.53
N HIS A 63 -8.04 -2.42 -12.08
CA HIS A 63 -9.33 -2.83 -11.54
C HIS A 63 -9.90 -4.04 -12.27
N ARG A 64 -10.84 -4.74 -11.61
CA ARG A 64 -11.47 -5.96 -12.12
C ARG A 64 -10.45 -7.04 -12.47
N VAL A 65 -9.40 -7.14 -11.67
CA VAL A 65 -8.42 -8.21 -11.81
C VAL A 65 -9.12 -9.54 -11.54
N PRO A 66 -9.07 -10.52 -12.47
CA PRO A 66 -9.95 -11.70 -12.43
C PRO A 66 -9.49 -12.82 -11.49
N TRP A 67 -8.47 -12.59 -10.70
CA TRP A 67 -7.93 -13.55 -9.74
C TRP A 67 -7.83 -12.93 -8.34
N GLY A 68 -7.82 -13.80 -7.34
CA GLY A 68 -7.83 -13.42 -5.92
C GLY A 68 -9.20 -13.63 -5.27
N LYS A 69 -9.22 -13.54 -3.94
CA LYS A 69 -10.42 -13.78 -3.12
C LYS A 69 -11.19 -12.49 -2.79
N GLY A 70 -10.94 -11.42 -3.53
CA GLY A 70 -11.43 -10.08 -3.23
C GLY A 70 -10.34 -9.18 -2.61
N GLY A 71 -10.56 -7.84 -2.63
CA GLY A 71 -9.62 -6.86 -2.12
C GLY A 71 -8.58 -6.43 -3.14
N ALA A 72 -7.40 -6.05 -2.66
CA ALA A 72 -6.31 -5.59 -3.50
C ALA A 72 -4.97 -6.22 -3.11
N LEU A 73 -3.99 -6.11 -3.99
CA LEU A 73 -2.61 -6.54 -3.78
C LEU A 73 -1.68 -5.48 -4.35
N THR A 74 -0.84 -4.91 -3.50
CA THR A 74 0.20 -3.99 -3.93
C THR A 74 1.50 -4.72 -4.27
N LEU A 75 2.08 -4.41 -5.42
CA LEU A 75 3.40 -4.87 -5.87
C LEU A 75 4.20 -3.65 -6.36
N GLY A 76 5.07 -3.13 -5.53
CA GLY A 76 5.80 -1.90 -5.81
C GLY A 76 4.88 -0.70 -5.97
N ASN A 77 4.90 -0.06 -7.14
CA ASN A 77 4.01 1.04 -7.51
C ASN A 77 2.82 0.58 -8.38
N VAL A 78 2.40 -0.69 -8.23
CA VAL A 78 1.22 -1.25 -8.89
C VAL A 78 0.27 -1.80 -7.85
N ILE A 79 -1.02 -1.47 -7.98
CA ILE A 79 -2.10 -2.02 -7.17
C ILE A 79 -3.02 -2.86 -8.08
N LEU A 80 -3.16 -4.13 -7.78
CA LEU A 80 -4.05 -5.07 -8.45
C LEU A 80 -5.32 -5.22 -7.61
N HIS A 81 -6.45 -4.70 -8.10
CA HIS A 81 -7.71 -4.65 -7.38
C HIS A 81 -8.78 -5.48 -8.08
N THR A 82 -9.50 -6.30 -7.33
CA THR A 82 -10.54 -7.19 -7.88
C THR A 82 -11.87 -6.47 -8.12
N GLY A 83 -12.13 -5.37 -7.46
CA GLY A 83 -13.34 -4.55 -7.59
C GLY A 83 -13.20 -3.36 -8.52
N ASP A 84 -14.17 -2.45 -8.45
CA ASP A 84 -14.27 -1.28 -9.32
C ASP A 84 -13.68 0.01 -8.73
N SER A 85 -13.57 0.11 -7.42
CA SER A 85 -13.11 1.33 -6.73
C SER A 85 -12.34 1.02 -5.46
N LEU A 86 -11.15 1.60 -5.34
CA LEU A 86 -10.35 1.58 -4.11
C LEU A 86 -10.90 2.51 -3.00
N ASP A 87 -11.86 3.36 -3.33
CA ASP A 87 -12.48 4.27 -2.36
C ASP A 87 -13.60 3.59 -1.55
N SER A 88 -13.90 2.33 -1.87
CA SER A 88 -14.90 1.54 -1.15
C SER A 88 -14.42 1.19 0.26
N PRO A 89 -15.36 1.16 1.24
CA PRO A 89 -15.07 0.66 2.59
C PRO A 89 -14.59 -0.80 2.53
N CYS A 90 -13.55 -1.11 3.29
CA CYS A 90 -12.97 -2.45 3.38
C CYS A 90 -12.80 -2.87 4.83
N ARG A 91 -13.17 -4.11 5.15
CA ARG A 91 -12.89 -4.72 6.44
C ARG A 91 -11.49 -5.32 6.42
N THR A 92 -10.67 -4.96 7.40
CA THR A 92 -9.30 -5.47 7.55
C THR A 92 -9.29 -6.92 8.04
N TYR A 93 -8.14 -7.55 8.04
CA TYR A 93 -7.97 -8.88 8.65
C TYR A 93 -8.32 -8.87 10.15
N ALA A 94 -8.11 -7.76 10.85
CA ALA A 94 -8.46 -7.61 12.26
C ALA A 94 -10.00 -7.60 12.46
N HIS A 95 -10.75 -6.95 11.56
CA HIS A 95 -12.21 -6.99 11.56
C HIS A 95 -12.72 -8.42 11.29
N HIS A 96 -12.15 -9.12 10.31
CA HIS A 96 -12.55 -10.50 10.00
C HIS A 96 -12.21 -11.48 11.12
N ALA A 97 -11.20 -11.17 11.92
CA ALA A 97 -10.83 -11.96 13.10
C ALA A 97 -11.63 -11.59 14.36
N GLY A 98 -12.52 -10.59 14.30
CA GLY A 98 -13.30 -10.11 15.46
C GLY A 98 -12.44 -9.41 16.53
N LEU A 99 -11.26 -8.90 16.14
CA LEU A 99 -10.34 -8.25 17.08
C LEU A 99 -10.54 -6.73 17.19
N VAL A 100 -11.29 -6.13 16.27
CA VAL A 100 -11.62 -4.70 16.24
C VAL A 100 -13.08 -4.51 15.80
N GLU A 101 -13.75 -3.53 16.41
CA GLU A 101 -15.12 -3.12 16.10
C GLU A 101 -15.17 -1.74 15.40
N GLU A 102 -14.02 -1.19 15.08
CA GLU A 102 -13.90 0.12 14.44
C GLU A 102 -14.54 0.13 13.04
N ASP A 103 -14.79 1.34 12.52
CA ASP A 103 -15.37 1.49 11.18
C ASP A 103 -14.44 0.89 10.09
N PRO A 104 -15.04 0.38 9.00
CA PRO A 104 -14.25 -0.08 7.84
C PRO A 104 -13.33 1.01 7.31
N ILE A 105 -12.12 0.61 6.91
CA ILE A 105 -11.13 1.52 6.33
C ILE A 105 -11.37 1.72 4.83
N ARG A 106 -10.80 2.78 4.26
CA ARG A 106 -10.71 2.93 2.80
C ARG A 106 -9.58 2.06 2.27
N LEU A 107 -9.91 1.15 1.35
CA LEU A 107 -8.95 0.21 0.79
C LEU A 107 -7.77 0.94 0.11
N GLY A 108 -8.02 2.04 -0.60
CA GLY A 108 -6.97 2.83 -1.25
C GLY A 108 -5.95 3.43 -0.29
N ASP A 109 -6.38 3.83 0.91
CA ASP A 109 -5.44 4.36 1.91
C ASP A 109 -4.58 3.24 2.51
N HIS A 110 -5.13 2.04 2.69
CA HIS A 110 -4.39 0.85 3.10
C HIS A 110 -3.33 0.47 2.06
N GLU A 111 -3.70 0.36 0.80
CA GLU A 111 -2.78 0.02 -0.29
C GLU A 111 -1.69 1.09 -0.50
N ARG A 112 -2.02 2.37 -0.31
CA ARG A 112 -1.03 3.46 -0.31
C ARG A 112 0.06 3.25 0.74
N ALA A 113 -0.30 2.79 1.93
CA ALA A 113 0.69 2.49 2.96
C ALA A 113 1.67 1.41 2.49
N HIS A 114 1.17 0.37 1.79
CA HIS A 114 2.03 -0.65 1.19
C HIS A 114 2.93 -0.08 0.09
N VAL A 115 2.45 0.83 -0.75
CA VAL A 115 3.31 1.53 -1.72
C VAL A 115 4.47 2.23 -1.02
N TYR A 116 4.22 2.95 0.08
CA TYR A 116 5.29 3.62 0.85
C TYR A 116 6.26 2.61 1.48
N GLN A 117 5.76 1.50 2.01
CA GLN A 117 6.59 0.43 2.56
C GLN A 117 7.49 -0.18 1.47
N TYR A 118 6.96 -0.41 0.27
CA TYR A 118 7.73 -0.84 -0.89
C TYR A 118 8.79 0.18 -1.30
N MET A 119 8.45 1.46 -1.36
CA MET A 119 9.39 2.52 -1.75
C MET A 119 10.59 2.62 -0.80
N VAL A 120 10.44 2.26 0.47
CA VAL A 120 11.53 2.22 1.44
C VAL A 120 12.31 0.89 1.37
N LEU A 121 11.62 -0.23 1.31
CA LEU A 121 12.24 -1.56 1.40
C LEU A 121 12.62 -2.15 0.03
N GLY A 122 12.01 -1.66 -1.05
CA GLY A 122 12.25 -2.15 -2.40
C GLY A 122 12.05 -3.65 -2.55
N PRO A 123 12.99 -4.39 -3.17
CA PRO A 123 12.91 -5.84 -3.34
C PRO A 123 12.83 -6.62 -2.03
N LEU A 124 13.28 -6.04 -0.92
CA LEU A 124 13.26 -6.69 0.39
C LEU A 124 11.87 -6.71 1.03
N PHE A 125 10.91 -5.93 0.52
CA PHE A 125 9.58 -5.88 1.11
C PHE A 125 8.92 -7.26 1.16
N LEU A 126 8.81 -7.96 0.03
CA LEU A 126 8.14 -9.27 -0.02
C LEU A 126 8.76 -10.32 0.91
N PRO A 127 10.09 -10.54 0.91
CA PRO A 127 10.72 -11.44 1.86
C PRO A 127 10.43 -11.08 3.31
N LEU A 128 10.51 -9.79 3.68
CA LEU A 128 10.22 -9.33 5.02
C LEU A 128 8.74 -9.49 5.37
N TYR A 129 7.84 -9.12 4.47
CA TYR A 129 6.41 -9.27 4.64
C TYR A 129 6.02 -10.73 4.95
N LEU A 130 6.59 -11.69 4.20
CA LEU A 130 6.39 -13.12 4.44
C LEU A 130 6.99 -13.57 5.78
N ALA A 131 8.20 -13.13 6.11
CA ALA A 131 8.86 -13.45 7.38
C ALA A 131 8.08 -12.91 8.60
N PHE A 132 7.37 -11.79 8.47
CA PHE A 132 6.53 -11.22 9.53
C PHE A 132 5.08 -11.72 9.52
N GLY A 133 4.79 -12.82 8.83
CA GLY A 133 3.51 -13.53 8.92
C GLY A 133 2.63 -13.45 7.67
N GLY A 134 3.10 -12.86 6.56
CA GLY A 134 2.37 -12.78 5.29
C GLY A 134 1.00 -12.13 5.45
N VAL A 135 0.00 -12.65 4.75
CA VAL A 135 -1.38 -12.17 4.79
C VAL A 135 -2.04 -12.60 6.11
N SER A 136 -1.84 -11.83 7.17
CA SER A 136 -2.42 -12.13 8.49
C SER A 136 -2.55 -10.91 9.39
N VAL A 137 -3.47 -10.97 10.35
CA VAL A 137 -3.66 -9.94 11.42
C VAL A 137 -2.40 -9.71 12.27
N ARG A 138 -1.49 -10.67 12.32
CA ARG A 138 -0.25 -10.58 13.11
C ARG A 138 0.84 -9.85 12.38
N ASN A 139 0.71 -9.68 11.06
CA ASN A 139 1.72 -9.01 10.24
C ASN A 139 1.83 -7.54 10.62
N ARG A 140 3.04 -7.11 10.95
CA ARG A 140 3.32 -5.71 11.33
C ARG A 140 3.09 -4.73 10.18
N PHE A 141 3.30 -5.17 8.93
CA PHE A 141 3.07 -4.35 7.74
C PHE A 141 1.59 -4.08 7.54
N GLU A 142 0.74 -5.13 7.67
CA GLU A 142 -0.72 -5.01 7.62
C GLU A 142 -1.24 -4.06 8.72
N ARG A 143 -0.81 -4.28 9.96
CA ARG A 143 -1.22 -3.43 11.10
C ARG A 143 -0.80 -1.97 10.92
N ALA A 144 0.33 -1.71 10.27
CA ALA A 144 0.78 -0.35 9.97
C ALA A 144 -0.05 0.26 8.83
N ALA A 145 -0.44 -0.54 7.82
CA ALA A 145 -1.32 -0.11 6.74
C ALA A 145 -2.74 0.19 7.24
N ASP A 146 -3.30 -0.67 8.11
CA ASP A 146 -4.59 -0.42 8.77
C ASP A 146 -4.57 0.88 9.56
N ARG A 147 -3.56 1.07 10.40
CA ARG A 147 -3.40 2.30 11.19
C ARG A 147 -3.28 3.54 10.30
N TYR A 148 -2.54 3.43 9.19
CA TYR A 148 -2.43 4.53 8.24
C TYR A 148 -3.78 4.85 7.59
N ALA A 149 -4.54 3.84 7.20
CA ALA A 149 -5.87 4.03 6.61
C ALA A 149 -6.86 4.68 7.59
N GLN A 150 -6.74 4.40 8.89
CA GLN A 150 -7.57 4.99 9.93
C GLN A 150 -7.16 6.43 10.29
N THR A 151 -5.86 6.71 10.34
CA THR A 151 -5.36 7.93 10.98
C THR A 151 -4.61 8.88 10.03
N GLY A 152 -4.31 8.45 8.81
CA GLY A 152 -3.44 9.17 7.87
C GLY A 152 -1.96 9.16 8.26
N ARG A 153 -1.56 8.41 9.30
CA ARG A 153 -0.20 8.38 9.85
C ARG A 153 0.23 6.97 10.24
N GLY A 154 1.53 6.77 10.43
CA GLY A 154 2.05 5.54 11.04
C GLY A 154 2.12 4.32 10.10
N TRP A 155 2.29 4.54 8.79
CA TRP A 155 2.45 3.48 7.77
C TRP A 155 3.71 2.63 7.95
N TRP A 156 4.70 3.09 8.79
CA TRP A 156 5.93 2.34 9.03
C TRP A 156 5.75 1.28 10.13
N PRO A 157 6.11 -0.01 9.88
CA PRO A 157 5.81 -1.12 10.81
C PRO A 157 6.69 -1.18 12.05
N PHE A 158 7.86 -0.53 12.03
CA PHE A 158 8.86 -0.61 13.10
C PHE A 158 8.89 0.64 13.98
N ARG A 159 7.81 1.40 14.04
CA ARG A 159 7.73 2.58 14.88
C ARG A 159 7.76 2.19 16.36
N ARG A 160 8.63 2.83 17.17
CA ARG A 160 8.51 2.78 18.63
C ARG A 160 7.22 3.52 19.01
N THR A 161 6.29 2.83 19.63
CA THR A 161 5.23 3.48 20.41
C THR A 161 5.94 4.11 21.62
N VAL A 162 6.08 5.42 21.61
CA VAL A 162 6.39 6.14 22.84
C VAL A 162 5.14 6.00 23.70
N SER A 163 5.25 5.16 24.72
CA SER A 163 4.24 5.03 25.77
C SER A 163 4.25 6.28 26.65
#